data_6b82b0c00c2cfad9c1cb099d72f97c83
#
_entry.id   6b82b0c00c2cfad9c1cb099d72f97c83
#
_cell.length_a   1.000
_cell.length_b   1.000
_cell.length_c   1.000
_cell.angle_alpha   90.00
_cell.angle_beta   90.00
_cell.angle_gamma   90.00
#
_symmetry.space_group_name_H-M   'P 1'
#
loop_
_entity.id
_entity.type
_entity.pdbx_description
1 polymer ?
#
loop_
_entity_poly.entity_id
_entity_poly.type
_entity_poly.pdbx_seq_one_letter_code
_entity_poly.pdbx_strand_id
1 'polypeptide(L)'
;CFSDEQIASLQAIYGGAKNSNGDILFPGQPLGAEAEGDMPPWMRTDGPQSAWNDWVVVSKGDKPRFLDFAESFLRYTAFDVDDPNYDWRNFDFDKDPSRMRNASEIVDADDPDLRAFRAAGDKMIHYHHWADTAVPATNSIAYFEEVQSIVGASEDFYKLYLVPGGF
;
A
#
# COMPACT_ATOMS: atom_id res chain seq x y z
N CYS A 1 17.76 16.49 -15.93
CA CYS A 1 16.67 17.03 -15.09
C CYS A 1 15.39 16.30 -15.47
N PHE A 2 14.50 16.09 -14.52
CA PHE A 2 13.16 15.53 -14.80
C PHE A 2 12.32 16.55 -15.57
N SER A 3 11.41 16.05 -16.43
CA SER A 3 10.36 16.88 -17.02
C SER A 3 9.26 17.19 -16.00
N ASP A 4 8.40 18.16 -16.31
CA ASP A 4 7.28 18.51 -15.41
C ASP A 4 6.31 17.33 -15.23
N GLU A 5 6.09 16.52 -16.26
CA GLU A 5 5.25 15.31 -16.19
C GLU A 5 5.88 14.23 -15.32
N GLN A 6 7.21 14.07 -15.37
CA GLN A 6 7.91 13.13 -14.49
C GLN A 6 7.85 13.59 -13.03
N ILE A 7 7.99 14.89 -12.78
CA ILE A 7 7.83 15.47 -11.44
C ILE A 7 6.41 15.24 -10.92
N ALA A 8 5.39 15.50 -11.74
CA ALA A 8 4.00 15.27 -11.36
C ALA A 8 3.72 13.79 -11.05
N SER A 9 4.30 12.87 -11.82
CA SER A 9 4.18 11.42 -11.56
C SER A 9 4.82 11.02 -10.25
N LEU A 10 6.03 11.51 -9.95
CA LEU A 10 6.69 11.27 -8.67
C LEU A 10 5.89 11.83 -7.50
N GLN A 11 5.36 13.05 -7.64
CA GLN A 11 4.51 13.66 -6.62
C GLN A 11 3.24 12.84 -6.35
N ALA A 12 2.64 12.24 -7.39
CA ALA A 12 1.48 11.36 -7.23
C ALA A 12 1.85 10.06 -6.50
N ILE A 13 2.99 9.43 -6.84
CA ILE A 13 3.46 8.20 -6.20
C ILE A 13 3.73 8.44 -4.70
N TYR A 14 4.44 9.50 -4.36
CA TYR A 14 4.72 9.83 -2.95
C TYR A 14 3.50 10.39 -2.20
N GLY A 15 2.61 11.06 -2.92
CA GLY A 15 1.42 11.68 -2.33
C GLY A 15 0.27 10.71 -2.04
N GLY A 16 0.33 9.49 -2.59
CA GLY A 16 -0.73 8.48 -2.46
C GLY A 16 -1.96 8.75 -3.31
N ALA A 17 -2.86 7.77 -3.32
CA ALA A 17 -4.14 7.89 -3.99
C ALA A 17 -5.08 8.84 -3.23
N LYS A 18 -5.72 9.75 -3.96
CA LYS A 18 -6.60 10.77 -3.38
C LYS A 18 -7.87 10.92 -4.18
N ASN A 19 -8.95 11.26 -3.49
CA ASN A 19 -10.17 11.71 -4.12
C ASN A 19 -10.09 13.20 -4.56
N SER A 20 -11.14 13.71 -5.19
CA SER A 20 -11.20 15.11 -5.65
C SER A 20 -11.18 16.14 -4.53
N ASN A 21 -11.55 15.76 -3.30
CA ASN A 21 -11.50 16.62 -2.12
C ASN A 21 -10.08 16.70 -1.52
N GLY A 22 -9.15 15.82 -1.97
CA GLY A 22 -7.81 15.71 -1.43
C GLY A 22 -7.67 14.73 -0.25
N ASP A 23 -8.73 14.00 0.09
CA ASP A 23 -8.68 12.96 1.11
C ASP A 23 -7.80 11.80 0.61
N ILE A 24 -6.89 11.35 1.45
CA ILE A 24 -6.01 10.22 1.13
C ILE A 24 -6.81 8.92 1.26
N LEU A 25 -6.95 8.21 0.14
CA LEU A 25 -7.59 6.90 0.08
C LEU A 25 -6.59 5.76 0.39
N PHE A 26 -5.34 5.96 -0.01
CA PHE A 26 -4.24 5.06 0.28
C PHE A 26 -2.94 5.86 0.35
N PRO A 27 -2.10 5.64 1.37
CA PRO A 27 -0.86 6.40 1.53
C PRO A 27 0.14 6.08 0.40
N GLY A 28 0.97 7.07 0.06
CA GLY A 28 1.98 6.93 -0.97
C GLY A 28 3.23 6.19 -0.50
N GLN A 29 4.14 5.96 -1.43
CA GLN A 29 5.42 5.35 -1.15
C GLN A 29 6.29 6.24 -0.24
N PRO A 30 7.03 5.65 0.72
CA PRO A 30 7.95 6.42 1.55
C PRO A 30 9.17 6.87 0.74
N LEU A 31 9.71 8.05 1.09
CA LEU A 31 10.97 8.54 0.52
C LEU A 31 12.13 7.63 0.93
N GLY A 32 13.02 7.33 -0.03
CA GLY A 32 14.18 6.47 0.21
C GLY A 32 13.90 4.98 0.04
N ALA A 33 12.72 4.61 -0.48
CA ALA A 33 12.34 3.24 -0.82
C ALA A 33 12.58 2.90 -2.31
N GLU A 34 13.18 3.81 -3.08
CA GLU A 34 13.33 3.67 -4.53
C GLU A 34 14.48 2.75 -4.93
N ALA A 35 15.48 2.64 -4.04
CA ALA A 35 16.69 1.88 -4.31
C ALA A 35 16.45 0.38 -4.24
N GLU A 36 17.27 -0.36 -4.98
CA GLU A 36 17.35 -1.82 -4.85
C GLU A 36 17.63 -2.19 -3.38
N GLY A 37 16.72 -2.91 -2.77
CA GLY A 37 16.99 -3.54 -1.49
C GLY A 37 17.90 -4.74 -1.67
N ASP A 38 18.87 -4.91 -0.76
CA ASP A 38 19.64 -6.15 -0.66
C ASP A 38 18.73 -7.26 -0.12
N MET A 39 18.01 -7.92 -1.03
CA MET A 39 17.30 -9.13 -0.65
C MET A 39 18.28 -10.20 -0.19
N PRO A 40 18.01 -10.88 0.94
CA PRO A 40 18.81 -12.02 1.34
C PRO A 40 18.83 -13.06 0.23
N PRO A 41 19.97 -13.77 0.03
CA PRO A 41 20.16 -14.70 -1.11
C PRO A 41 19.05 -15.75 -1.27
N TRP A 42 18.37 -16.12 -0.18
CA TRP A 42 17.29 -17.11 -0.18
C TRP A 42 15.92 -16.55 -0.63
N MET A 43 15.79 -15.23 -0.73
CA MET A 43 14.62 -14.56 -1.27
C MET A 43 14.80 -14.12 -2.73
N ARG A 44 16.02 -14.20 -3.26
CA ARG A 44 16.31 -13.82 -4.64
C ARG A 44 15.70 -14.82 -5.59
N THR A 45 14.79 -14.38 -6.45
CA THR A 45 14.43 -15.10 -7.67
C THR A 45 15.42 -14.74 -8.78
N ASP A 46 15.52 -15.58 -9.81
CA ASP A 46 16.48 -15.40 -10.92
C ASP A 46 16.18 -14.11 -11.70
N GLY A 47 16.79 -13.00 -11.29
CA GLY A 47 16.68 -11.70 -11.98
C GLY A 47 16.99 -10.51 -11.05
N PRO A 48 17.29 -9.32 -11.60
CA PRO A 48 17.45 -8.12 -10.82
C PRO A 48 16.10 -7.73 -10.23
N GLN A 49 15.94 -7.95 -8.94
CA GLN A 49 14.76 -7.47 -8.21
C GLN A 49 15.10 -6.11 -7.63
N SER A 50 14.72 -5.09 -8.35
CA SER A 50 14.80 -3.75 -7.84
C SER A 50 13.41 -3.31 -7.40
N ALA A 51 13.31 -2.77 -6.20
CA ALA A 51 12.08 -2.33 -5.59
C ALA A 51 11.16 -1.58 -6.58
N TRP A 52 11.55 -0.41 -7.00
CA TRP A 52 10.76 0.39 -7.93
C TRP A 52 10.83 -0.07 -9.39
N ASN A 53 11.96 -0.65 -9.84
CA ASN A 53 12.16 -1.03 -11.25
C ASN A 53 11.29 -2.20 -11.72
N ASP A 54 10.66 -2.92 -10.82
CA ASP A 54 9.74 -4.02 -11.13
C ASP A 54 8.29 -3.65 -10.75
N TRP A 55 8.11 -2.96 -9.63
CA TRP A 55 6.79 -2.67 -9.07
C TRP A 55 6.16 -1.39 -9.60
N VAL A 56 6.95 -0.34 -9.80
CA VAL A 56 6.46 1.03 -10.06
C VAL A 56 6.90 1.56 -11.40
N VAL A 57 8.21 1.50 -11.70
CA VAL A 57 8.82 2.07 -12.90
C VAL A 57 9.51 0.96 -13.67
N VAL A 58 9.07 0.70 -14.88
CA VAL A 58 9.62 -0.37 -15.74
C VAL A 58 10.13 0.20 -17.05
N SER A 59 10.90 -0.61 -17.78
CA SER A 59 11.37 -0.28 -19.12
C SER A 59 10.20 -0.05 -20.09
N LYS A 60 10.42 0.77 -21.11
CA LYS A 60 9.39 1.04 -22.12
C LYS A 60 8.93 -0.26 -22.80
N GLY A 61 7.64 -0.55 -22.66
CA GLY A 61 7.00 -1.74 -23.22
C GLY A 61 6.73 -2.82 -22.19
N ASP A 62 7.33 -2.75 -21.02
CA ASP A 62 7.02 -3.63 -19.90
C ASP A 62 5.85 -3.06 -19.06
N LYS A 63 5.32 -3.88 -18.16
CA LYS A 63 4.21 -3.54 -17.30
C LYS A 63 4.62 -3.65 -15.83
N PRO A 64 4.44 -2.60 -15.01
CA PRO A 64 4.77 -2.68 -13.59
C PRO A 64 3.85 -3.67 -12.87
N ARG A 65 4.37 -4.37 -11.88
CA ARG A 65 3.60 -5.37 -11.11
C ARG A 65 2.37 -4.77 -10.44
N PHE A 66 2.46 -3.56 -9.93
CA PHE A 66 1.28 -2.90 -9.38
C PHE A 66 0.12 -2.81 -10.36
N LEU A 67 0.42 -2.57 -11.64
CA LEU A 67 -0.62 -2.51 -12.65
C LEU A 67 -1.23 -3.89 -12.93
N ASP A 68 -0.44 -4.96 -12.91
CA ASP A 68 -0.95 -6.33 -13.06
C ASP A 68 -1.90 -6.70 -11.91
N PHE A 69 -1.49 -6.41 -10.67
CA PHE A 69 -2.35 -6.64 -9.50
C PHE A 69 -3.62 -5.79 -9.55
N ALA A 70 -3.50 -4.50 -9.86
CA ALA A 70 -4.65 -3.60 -9.94
C ALA A 70 -5.66 -4.05 -11.00
N GLU A 71 -5.19 -4.42 -12.20
CA GLU A 71 -6.09 -4.91 -13.25
C GLU A 71 -6.80 -6.20 -12.86
N SER A 72 -6.06 -7.16 -12.29
CA SER A 72 -6.65 -8.43 -11.87
C SER A 72 -7.66 -8.23 -10.74
N PHE A 73 -7.33 -7.40 -9.78
CA PHE A 73 -8.21 -7.06 -8.66
C PHE A 73 -9.48 -6.35 -9.13
N LEU A 74 -9.35 -5.32 -9.96
CA LEU A 74 -10.50 -4.56 -10.47
C LEU A 74 -11.42 -5.38 -11.37
N ARG A 75 -10.88 -6.38 -12.08
CA ARG A 75 -11.68 -7.25 -12.98
C ARG A 75 -12.43 -8.35 -12.26
N TYR A 76 -11.89 -8.90 -11.16
CA TYR A 76 -12.35 -10.16 -10.61
C TYR A 76 -12.62 -10.16 -9.11
N THR A 77 -12.34 -9.06 -8.41
CA THR A 77 -12.45 -9.04 -6.93
C THR A 77 -13.10 -7.76 -6.40
N ALA A 78 -12.76 -6.61 -6.97
CA ALA A 78 -13.10 -5.31 -6.41
C ALA A 78 -14.60 -5.03 -6.36
N PHE A 79 -15.37 -5.54 -7.30
CA PHE A 79 -16.78 -5.22 -7.49
C PHE A 79 -17.66 -6.47 -7.33
N ASP A 80 -18.94 -6.28 -6.99
CA ASP A 80 -19.91 -7.37 -6.80
C ASP A 80 -20.13 -8.23 -8.05
N VAL A 81 -19.82 -7.70 -9.21
CA VAL A 81 -19.92 -8.39 -10.51
C VAL A 81 -18.62 -8.24 -11.24
N ASP A 82 -18.03 -9.36 -11.62
CA ASP A 82 -16.81 -9.42 -12.40
C ASP A 82 -16.97 -8.71 -13.76
N ASP A 83 -16.00 -7.87 -14.11
CA ASP A 83 -15.86 -7.31 -15.45
C ASP A 83 -14.48 -7.63 -16.03
N PRO A 84 -14.31 -8.74 -16.77
CA PRO A 84 -13.03 -9.13 -17.35
C PRO A 84 -12.42 -8.07 -18.30
N ASN A 85 -13.25 -7.14 -18.79
CA ASN A 85 -12.84 -6.08 -19.70
C ASN A 85 -12.67 -4.72 -19.00
N TYR A 86 -12.77 -4.66 -17.68
CA TYR A 86 -12.60 -3.42 -16.95
C TYR A 86 -11.25 -2.77 -17.28
N ASP A 87 -11.31 -1.51 -17.70
CA ASP A 87 -10.12 -0.69 -17.91
C ASP A 87 -9.86 0.14 -16.65
N TRP A 88 -8.74 -0.12 -15.98
CA TRP A 88 -8.32 0.59 -14.77
C TRP A 88 -8.28 2.11 -14.91
N ARG A 89 -8.12 2.63 -16.14
CA ARG A 89 -8.14 4.07 -16.42
C ARG A 89 -9.49 4.72 -16.17
N ASN A 90 -10.55 3.92 -16.11
CA ASN A 90 -11.91 4.36 -15.81
C ASN A 90 -12.20 4.38 -14.30
N PHE A 91 -11.23 4.00 -13.45
CA PHE A 91 -11.42 4.01 -12.01
C PHE A 91 -11.65 5.44 -11.50
N ASP A 92 -12.79 5.65 -10.85
CA ASP A 92 -13.22 6.94 -10.31
C ASP A 92 -12.94 6.95 -8.80
N PHE A 93 -11.91 7.69 -8.38
CA PHE A 93 -11.49 7.77 -6.98
C PHE A 93 -12.54 8.38 -6.04
N ASP A 94 -13.56 9.03 -6.55
CA ASP A 94 -14.67 9.57 -5.75
C ASP A 94 -15.80 8.55 -5.57
N LYS A 95 -16.00 7.63 -6.52
CA LYS A 95 -17.15 6.73 -6.55
C LYS A 95 -16.80 5.27 -6.30
N ASP A 96 -15.73 4.80 -6.95
CA ASP A 96 -15.44 3.36 -6.97
C ASP A 96 -15.01 2.79 -5.61
N PRO A 97 -14.31 3.52 -4.71
CA PRO A 97 -14.05 3.00 -3.36
C PRO A 97 -15.32 2.55 -2.62
N SER A 98 -16.43 3.29 -2.77
CA SER A 98 -17.70 2.91 -2.14
C SER A 98 -18.32 1.62 -2.73
N ARG A 99 -18.03 1.32 -4.01
CA ARG A 99 -18.49 0.12 -4.71
C ARG A 99 -17.67 -1.12 -4.34
N MET A 100 -16.48 -0.93 -3.79
CA MET A 100 -15.57 -2.01 -3.37
C MET A 100 -15.85 -2.49 -1.94
N ARG A 101 -16.83 -1.91 -1.26
CA ARG A 101 -17.09 -2.19 0.18
C ARG A 101 -17.27 -3.67 0.50
N ASN A 102 -17.99 -4.42 -0.32
CA ASN A 102 -18.21 -5.84 -0.05
C ASN A 102 -16.92 -6.66 -0.16
N ALA A 103 -16.03 -6.31 -1.09
CA ALA A 103 -14.72 -6.93 -1.20
C ALA A 103 -13.86 -6.56 0.03
N SER A 104 -13.84 -5.28 0.41
CA SER A 104 -13.13 -4.77 1.57
C SER A 104 -13.56 -5.48 2.87
N GLU A 105 -14.86 -5.60 3.12
CA GLU A 105 -15.40 -6.32 4.29
C GLU A 105 -14.96 -7.78 4.40
N ILE A 106 -14.56 -8.40 3.28
CA ILE A 106 -14.14 -9.82 3.25
C ILE A 106 -12.62 -9.95 3.35
N VAL A 107 -11.86 -9.07 2.69
CA VAL A 107 -10.40 -9.27 2.51
C VAL A 107 -9.56 -8.35 3.38
N ASP A 108 -10.07 -7.20 3.81
CA ASP A 108 -9.29 -6.27 4.62
C ASP A 108 -9.22 -6.77 6.08
N ALA A 109 -8.05 -6.70 6.66
CA ALA A 109 -7.78 -7.09 8.04
C ALA A 109 -7.20 -5.90 8.82
N ASP A 110 -7.85 -4.76 8.68
CA ASP A 110 -7.38 -3.44 9.11
C ASP A 110 -8.30 -2.75 10.12
N ASP A 111 -9.17 -3.50 10.80
CA ASP A 111 -10.01 -2.95 11.86
C ASP A 111 -9.13 -2.29 12.96
N PRO A 112 -9.18 -0.96 13.11
CA PRO A 112 -8.36 -0.25 14.06
C PRO A 112 -8.91 -0.27 15.49
N ASP A 113 -10.11 -0.83 15.72
CA ASP A 113 -10.68 -0.96 17.05
C ASP A 113 -10.10 -2.14 17.83
N LEU A 114 -8.92 -1.96 18.34
CA LEU A 114 -8.20 -2.97 19.14
C LEU A 114 -8.58 -2.98 20.63
N ARG A 115 -9.69 -2.37 21.05
CA ARG A 115 -10.12 -2.32 22.45
C ARG A 115 -10.37 -3.72 23.04
N ALA A 116 -10.97 -4.62 22.28
CA ALA A 116 -11.19 -6.01 22.71
C ALA A 116 -9.86 -6.78 22.85
N PHE A 117 -8.95 -6.62 21.89
CA PHE A 117 -7.60 -7.19 21.92
C PHE A 117 -6.83 -6.73 23.18
N ARG A 118 -6.83 -5.42 23.44
CA ARG A 118 -6.21 -4.85 24.64
C ARG A 118 -6.85 -5.38 25.93
N ALA A 119 -8.18 -5.47 25.99
CA ALA A 119 -8.91 -5.95 27.15
C ALA A 119 -8.65 -7.44 27.46
N ALA A 120 -8.35 -8.24 26.44
CA ALA A 120 -7.92 -9.64 26.60
C ALA A 120 -6.50 -9.76 27.21
N GLY A 121 -5.75 -8.67 27.28
CA GLY A 121 -4.37 -8.65 27.79
C GLY A 121 -3.33 -8.99 26.73
N ASP A 122 -3.74 -9.10 25.47
CA ASP A 122 -2.88 -9.44 24.35
C ASP A 122 -1.90 -8.30 24.00
N LYS A 123 -0.79 -8.67 23.35
CA LYS A 123 0.28 -7.75 22.98
C LYS A 123 0.63 -7.94 21.50
N MET A 124 0.87 -6.84 20.81
CA MET A 124 1.26 -6.83 19.40
C MET A 124 2.59 -6.10 19.20
N ILE A 125 3.49 -6.76 18.49
CA ILE A 125 4.68 -6.15 17.92
C ILE A 125 4.52 -6.19 16.42
N HIS A 126 4.38 -5.02 15.82
CA HIS A 126 4.32 -4.84 14.38
C HIS A 126 5.65 -4.28 13.90
N TYR A 127 6.28 -4.92 12.93
CA TYR A 127 7.45 -4.35 12.29
C TYR A 127 7.23 -4.31 10.78
N HIS A 128 7.76 -3.28 10.13
CA HIS A 128 7.66 -3.11 8.69
C HIS A 128 8.99 -2.57 8.15
N HIS A 129 9.44 -3.13 7.05
CA HIS A 129 10.64 -2.64 6.38
C HIS A 129 10.32 -1.34 5.64
N TRP A 130 11.19 -0.33 5.82
CA TRP A 130 10.94 0.99 5.24
C TRP A 130 10.89 1.00 3.71
N ALA A 131 11.70 0.15 3.07
CA ALA A 131 11.82 0.06 1.62
C ALA A 131 10.92 -1.02 1.00
N ASP A 132 9.93 -1.54 1.73
CA ASP A 132 8.93 -2.44 1.15
C ASP A 132 8.11 -1.69 0.11
N THR A 133 8.38 -2.00 -1.18
CA THR A 133 7.67 -1.36 -2.29
C THR A 133 6.30 -1.98 -2.52
N ALA A 134 6.15 -3.28 -2.26
CA ALA A 134 4.90 -3.99 -2.51
C ALA A 134 3.79 -3.54 -1.55
N VAL A 135 4.15 -3.34 -0.28
CA VAL A 135 3.26 -2.81 0.74
C VAL A 135 3.96 -1.65 1.43
N PRO A 136 3.63 -0.40 1.10
CA PRO A 136 4.35 0.75 1.64
C PRO A 136 4.29 0.83 3.16
N ALA A 137 5.44 1.06 3.81
CA ALA A 137 5.51 1.22 5.27
C ALA A 137 4.63 2.36 5.81
N THR A 138 4.33 3.35 4.98
CA THR A 138 3.38 4.43 5.26
C THR A 138 1.97 3.91 5.57
N ASN A 139 1.57 2.76 5.01
CA ASN A 139 0.28 2.14 5.35
C ASN A 139 0.26 1.61 6.78
N SER A 140 1.35 1.00 7.23
CA SER A 140 1.47 0.56 8.64
C SER A 140 1.50 1.74 9.62
N ILE A 141 2.07 2.87 9.21
CA ILE A 141 2.04 4.09 10.02
C ILE A 141 0.60 4.61 10.11
N ALA A 142 -0.11 4.71 8.98
CA ALA A 142 -1.49 5.17 8.95
C ALA A 142 -2.39 4.30 9.84
N TYR A 143 -2.29 2.98 9.73
CA TYR A 143 -3.02 2.05 10.59
C TYR A 143 -2.68 2.24 12.07
N PHE A 144 -1.40 2.38 12.42
CA PHE A 144 -0.98 2.60 13.81
C PHE A 144 -1.56 3.90 14.38
N GLU A 145 -1.54 4.99 13.61
CA GLU A 145 -2.11 6.28 13.99
C GLU A 145 -3.64 6.20 14.15
N GLU A 146 -4.32 5.46 13.28
CA GLU A 146 -5.75 5.24 13.35
C GLU A 146 -6.12 4.43 14.60
N VAL A 147 -5.41 3.36 14.91
CA VAL A 147 -5.56 2.63 16.18
C VAL A 147 -5.43 3.58 17.36
N GLN A 148 -4.38 4.40 17.42
CA GLN A 148 -4.20 5.36 18.51
C GLN A 148 -5.33 6.39 18.60
N SER A 149 -5.91 6.79 17.48
CA SER A 149 -7.04 7.71 17.47
C SER A 149 -8.29 7.15 18.16
N ILE A 150 -8.46 5.81 18.10
CA ILE A 150 -9.62 5.10 18.67
C ILE A 150 -9.35 4.63 20.11
N VAL A 151 -8.19 4.03 20.36
CA VAL A 151 -7.90 3.39 21.66
C VAL A 151 -7.12 4.29 22.62
N GLY A 152 -6.63 5.44 22.15
CA GLY A 152 -5.72 6.32 22.90
C GLY A 152 -4.29 5.76 22.91
N ALA A 153 -3.53 6.09 23.96
CA ALA A 153 -2.17 5.60 24.12
C ALA A 153 -2.10 4.06 24.06
N SER A 154 -1.23 3.54 23.21
CA SER A 154 -1.17 2.11 22.86
C SER A 154 0.13 1.42 23.28
N GLU A 155 1.09 2.14 23.87
CA GLU A 155 2.44 1.66 24.15
C GLU A 155 2.50 0.46 25.10
N ASP A 156 1.45 0.24 25.86
CA ASP A 156 1.33 -0.89 26.79
C ASP A 156 0.98 -2.21 26.09
N PHE A 157 0.41 -2.17 24.86
CA PHE A 157 -0.03 -3.39 24.16
C PHE A 157 0.34 -3.45 22.68
N TYR A 158 0.53 -2.32 22.00
CA TYR A 158 0.86 -2.27 20.56
C TYR A 158 2.07 -1.37 20.30
N LYS A 159 3.08 -1.92 19.62
CA LYS A 159 4.29 -1.20 19.20
C LYS A 159 4.57 -1.42 17.74
N LEU A 160 4.77 -0.32 17.00
CA LEU A 160 5.23 -0.35 15.60
C LEU A 160 6.74 -0.04 15.55
N TYR A 161 7.47 -0.87 14.82
CA TYR A 161 8.89 -0.69 14.52
C TYR A 161 9.11 -0.60 13.01
N LEU A 162 9.72 0.48 12.55
CA LEU A 162 10.12 0.64 11.16
C LEU A 162 11.59 0.24 11.04
N VAL A 163 11.86 -0.75 10.20
CA VAL A 163 13.20 -1.28 9.97
C VAL A 163 13.80 -0.59 8.76
N PRO A 164 14.95 0.12 8.90
CA PRO A 164 15.58 0.79 7.77
C PRO A 164 15.97 -0.19 6.67
N GLY A 165 15.71 0.20 5.41
CA GLY A 165 15.96 -0.65 4.25
C GLY A 165 15.05 -1.89 4.22
N GLY A 166 15.47 -2.91 3.48
CA GLY A 166 14.78 -4.19 3.38
C GLY A 166 13.52 -4.17 2.50
N PHE A 167 13.08 -5.39 2.18
CA PHE A 167 11.80 -5.70 1.52
C PHE A 167 10.96 -6.54 2.46
#